data_d54108a6fc2df4f6e9341d1035d1308e
#
_entry.id   d54108a6fc2df4f6e9341d1035d1308e
#
_cell.length_a   1.000
_cell.length_b   1.000
_cell.length_c   1.000
_cell.angle_alpha   90.00
_cell.angle_beta   90.00
_cell.angle_gamma   90.00
#
_symmetry.space_group_name_H-M   'P 1'
#
loop_
_entity.id
_entity.type
_entity.pdbx_description
1 polymer ?
#
loop_
_entity_poly.entity_id
_entity_poly.type
_entity_poly.pdbx_seq_one_letter_code
_entity_poly.pdbx_strand_id
1 'polypeptide(L)'
;HEGGDFILRIEDTDQERYVEGAVDIIYRTLEKTGLLHDEGPDKDGGFGPYVQSERQATGMYLKYAKQLIEQGDAYYCFCGKEELESMKRTVAGKEISIYDKRCLHLSKEEVQRRLDAGEPHVIRFNMPTEGTTTFHDVIYGDITVNNEEMEDLILIKSDGYPTYNFANVIDDHLMGITHVVRGNEYLSSSPKYNRIYEAFGWEIPTYVHCPLITDETHQKLSKRCGHSSYEDLIDQGFVTEAVINYVALLGWSPADNREIFSLPELVEAFDYHHINKSPAVFDIAKLKWMNGEYIKKMDPEAF
;
A
#
# COMPACT_ATOMS: atom_id res chain seq x y z
N HIS A 1 -3.58 -20.17 2.60
CA HIS A 1 -4.19 -20.81 1.42
C HIS A 1 -3.14 -21.09 0.34
N GLU A 2 -2.37 -20.12 -0.07
CA GLU A 2 -1.38 -20.26 -1.17
C GLU A 2 -0.04 -20.91 -0.72
N GLY A 3 0.17 -21.12 0.55
CA GLY A 3 1.40 -21.72 1.10
C GLY A 3 2.62 -20.80 1.03
N GLY A 4 2.42 -19.50 0.96
CA GLY A 4 3.47 -18.48 1.04
C GLY A 4 3.75 -18.04 2.47
N ASP A 5 4.76 -17.19 2.62
CA ASP A 5 5.14 -16.58 3.89
C ASP A 5 4.46 -15.22 4.06
N PHE A 6 3.98 -14.92 5.27
CA PHE A 6 3.41 -13.64 5.63
C PHE A 6 4.47 -12.75 6.27
N ILE A 7 4.89 -11.71 5.57
CA ILE A 7 5.91 -10.74 6.03
C ILE A 7 5.21 -9.51 6.60
N LEU A 8 5.56 -9.13 7.82
CA LEU A 8 5.17 -7.85 8.42
C LEU A 8 6.28 -6.82 8.21
N ARG A 9 5.99 -5.79 7.42
CA ARG A 9 6.88 -4.65 7.18
C ARG A 9 6.30 -3.37 7.78
N ILE A 10 7.10 -2.65 8.53
CA ILE A 10 6.74 -1.34 9.10
C ILE A 10 7.18 -0.24 8.14
N GLU A 11 6.22 0.50 7.63
CA GLU A 11 6.41 1.56 6.63
C GLU A 11 6.36 2.94 7.30
N ASP A 12 7.47 3.32 7.93
CA ASP A 12 7.64 4.53 8.75
C ASP A 12 8.46 5.64 8.06
N THR A 13 8.45 5.69 6.72
CA THR A 13 9.18 6.72 5.96
C THR A 13 8.60 8.14 6.13
N ASP A 14 7.37 8.27 6.62
CA ASP A 14 6.74 9.54 6.99
C ASP A 14 6.89 9.77 8.49
N GLN A 15 8.02 10.35 8.88
CA GLN A 15 8.36 10.60 10.28
C GLN A 15 7.43 11.61 10.98
N GLU A 16 6.73 12.46 10.21
CA GLU A 16 5.76 13.42 10.77
C GLU A 16 4.47 12.73 11.25
N ARG A 17 4.18 11.53 10.72
CA ARG A 17 3.00 10.73 11.07
C ARG A 17 3.29 9.60 12.05
N TYR A 18 4.46 9.58 12.64
CA TYR A 18 4.81 8.56 13.63
C TYR A 18 3.84 8.59 14.81
N VAL A 19 3.30 7.43 15.17
CA VAL A 19 2.42 7.25 16.34
C VAL A 19 3.07 6.25 17.27
N GLU A 20 3.43 6.70 18.46
CA GLU A 20 4.00 5.84 19.50
C GLU A 20 3.03 4.72 19.87
N GLY A 21 3.53 3.50 19.99
CA GLY A 21 2.74 2.31 20.34
C GLY A 21 1.89 1.71 19.19
N ALA A 22 1.89 2.31 18.00
CA ALA A 22 1.13 1.77 16.87
C ALA A 22 1.59 0.35 16.46
N VAL A 23 2.88 0.08 16.53
CA VAL A 23 3.44 -1.24 16.21
C VAL A 23 2.99 -2.30 17.21
N ASP A 24 2.92 -1.96 18.51
CA ASP A 24 2.45 -2.87 19.56
C ASP A 24 0.96 -3.23 19.39
N ILE A 25 0.17 -2.30 18.85
CA ILE A 25 -1.23 -2.57 18.51
C ILE A 25 -1.30 -3.59 17.37
N ILE A 26 -0.47 -3.44 16.34
CA ILE A 26 -0.41 -4.38 15.22
C ILE A 26 -0.08 -5.79 15.73
N TYR A 27 0.97 -5.95 16.52
CA TYR A 27 1.34 -7.26 17.08
C TYR A 27 0.23 -7.89 17.90
N ARG A 28 -0.39 -7.12 18.81
CA ARG A 28 -1.50 -7.62 19.63
C ARG A 28 -2.72 -8.02 18.79
N THR A 29 -3.03 -7.25 17.75
CA THR A 29 -4.15 -7.56 16.86
C THR A 29 -3.88 -8.85 16.09
N LEU A 30 -2.68 -9.01 15.52
CA LEU A 30 -2.28 -10.23 14.82
C LEU A 30 -2.30 -11.45 15.74
N GLU A 31 -1.80 -11.33 16.97
CA GLU A 31 -1.84 -12.40 17.97
C GLU A 31 -3.27 -12.79 18.34
N LYS A 32 -4.11 -11.81 18.70
CA LYS A 32 -5.51 -12.06 19.10
C LYS A 32 -6.35 -12.65 17.98
N THR A 33 -6.08 -12.28 16.76
CA THR A 33 -6.81 -12.79 15.58
C THR A 33 -6.27 -14.12 15.06
N GLY A 34 -5.13 -14.60 15.56
CA GLY A 34 -4.47 -15.80 15.05
C GLY A 34 -3.84 -15.63 13.66
N LEU A 35 -3.73 -14.39 13.16
CA LEU A 35 -3.10 -14.05 11.87
C LEU A 35 -1.62 -13.75 12.08
N LEU A 36 -0.88 -14.77 12.53
CA LEU A 36 0.54 -14.62 12.86
C LEU A 36 1.38 -14.46 11.60
N HIS A 37 2.30 -13.48 11.62
CA HIS A 37 3.28 -13.33 10.56
C HIS A 37 4.42 -14.35 10.70
N ASP A 38 5.01 -14.71 9.56
CA ASP A 38 6.15 -15.64 9.49
C ASP A 38 7.47 -14.91 9.67
N GLU A 39 7.55 -13.67 9.19
CA GLU A 39 8.71 -12.78 9.28
C GLU A 39 8.29 -11.35 9.62
N GLY A 40 9.14 -10.63 10.29
CA GLY A 40 8.91 -9.23 10.67
C GLY A 40 10.03 -8.66 11.55
N PRO A 41 9.86 -7.45 12.12
CA PRO A 41 10.88 -6.83 12.95
C PRO A 41 11.27 -7.64 14.20
N ASP A 42 10.38 -8.49 14.69
CA ASP A 42 10.54 -9.38 15.85
C ASP A 42 10.95 -10.81 15.47
N LYS A 43 10.92 -11.15 14.18
CA LYS A 43 11.16 -12.51 13.66
C LYS A 43 11.87 -12.45 12.30
N ASP A 44 13.19 -12.50 12.32
CA ASP A 44 13.99 -12.43 11.09
C ASP A 44 13.88 -13.71 10.26
N GLY A 45 13.48 -13.58 9.00
CA GLY A 45 13.45 -14.65 7.99
C GLY A 45 14.51 -14.48 6.91
N GLY A 46 15.38 -13.47 7.01
CA GLY A 46 16.49 -13.23 6.08
C GLY A 46 16.28 -12.10 5.09
N PHE A 47 15.14 -11.41 5.13
CA PHE A 47 14.83 -10.27 4.25
C PHE A 47 14.88 -8.91 4.97
N GLY A 48 15.30 -8.90 6.24
CA GLY A 48 15.42 -7.69 7.06
C GLY A 48 16.43 -6.67 6.54
N PRO A 49 16.45 -5.49 7.15
CA PRO A 49 15.54 -4.98 8.16
C PRO A 49 14.07 -4.88 7.68
N TYR A 50 13.11 -5.09 8.59
CA TYR A 50 11.67 -5.04 8.24
C TYR A 50 11.03 -3.68 8.60
N VAL A 51 11.83 -2.72 9.06
CA VAL A 51 11.42 -1.34 9.32
C VAL A 51 12.06 -0.44 8.26
N GLN A 52 11.28 0.36 7.56
CA GLN A 52 11.79 1.15 6.43
C GLN A 52 12.81 2.22 6.85
N SER A 53 12.66 2.83 8.02
CA SER A 53 13.66 3.77 8.53
C SER A 53 15.02 3.09 8.81
N GLU A 54 15.03 1.83 9.26
CA GLU A 54 16.26 1.05 9.42
C GLU A 54 16.89 0.72 8.07
N ARG A 55 16.06 0.36 7.05
CA ARG A 55 16.51 0.15 5.67
C ARG A 55 17.10 1.42 5.08
N GLN A 56 16.45 2.57 5.35
CA GLN A 56 16.96 3.89 4.94
C GLN A 56 18.38 4.14 5.53
N ALA A 57 18.60 3.81 6.79
CA ALA A 57 19.91 3.99 7.45
C ALA A 57 21.04 3.19 6.77
N THR A 58 20.72 2.12 6.03
CA THR A 58 21.72 1.36 5.23
C THR A 58 22.13 2.07 3.95
N GLY A 59 21.45 3.14 3.55
CA GLY A 59 21.67 3.85 2.29
C GLY A 59 21.10 3.13 1.04
N MET A 60 20.33 2.05 1.25
CA MET A 60 19.84 1.18 0.19
C MET A 60 18.98 1.92 -0.82
N TYR A 61 17.98 2.67 -0.38
CA TYR A 61 17.09 3.38 -1.30
C TYR A 61 17.83 4.40 -2.15
N LEU A 62 18.77 5.14 -1.57
CA LEU A 62 19.60 6.09 -2.32
C LEU A 62 20.47 5.38 -3.37
N LYS A 63 20.98 4.18 -3.04
CA LYS A 63 21.75 3.35 -4.00
C LYS A 63 20.91 3.03 -5.24
N TYR A 64 19.67 2.55 -5.05
CA TYR A 64 18.79 2.23 -6.18
C TYR A 64 18.33 3.48 -6.93
N ALA A 65 18.07 4.59 -6.26
CA ALA A 65 17.75 5.86 -6.92
C ALA A 65 18.91 6.36 -7.80
N LYS A 66 20.17 6.24 -7.33
CA LYS A 66 21.35 6.57 -8.12
C LYS A 66 21.54 5.65 -9.33
N GLN A 67 21.23 4.36 -9.19
CA GLN A 67 21.24 3.44 -10.33
C GLN A 67 20.27 3.90 -11.42
N LEU A 68 19.05 4.32 -11.06
CA LEU A 68 18.10 4.87 -12.04
C LEU A 68 18.61 6.17 -12.68
N ILE A 69 19.33 7.02 -11.95
CA ILE A 69 19.96 8.22 -12.51
C ILE A 69 21.03 7.83 -13.56
N GLU A 70 21.87 6.85 -13.24
CA GLU A 70 22.92 6.36 -14.16
C GLU A 70 22.33 5.75 -15.44
N GLN A 71 21.17 5.10 -15.34
CA GLN A 71 20.41 4.54 -16.46
C GLN A 71 19.70 5.61 -17.31
N GLY A 72 19.44 6.79 -16.74
CA GLY A 72 18.67 7.87 -17.37
C GLY A 72 17.17 7.84 -17.04
N ASP A 73 16.75 6.93 -16.16
CA ASP A 73 15.36 6.76 -15.71
C ASP A 73 15.00 7.65 -14.52
N ALA A 74 15.97 8.33 -13.92
CA ALA A 74 15.75 9.30 -12.85
C ALA A 74 16.72 10.49 -12.98
N TYR A 75 16.43 11.56 -12.26
CA TYR A 75 17.24 12.78 -12.27
C TYR A 75 17.10 13.59 -10.99
N TYR A 76 18.07 14.47 -10.73
CA TYR A 76 18.03 15.42 -9.63
C TYR A 76 17.12 16.61 -9.97
N CYS A 77 16.24 16.99 -9.07
CA CYS A 77 15.36 18.15 -9.21
C CYS A 77 15.63 19.13 -8.06
N PHE A 78 16.00 20.35 -8.43
CA PHE A 78 16.36 21.45 -7.51
C PHE A 78 15.26 22.50 -7.38
N CYS A 79 14.06 22.25 -7.92
CA CYS A 79 12.95 23.18 -7.86
C CYS A 79 12.46 23.39 -6.43
N GLY A 80 12.37 24.64 -6.03
CA GLY A 80 11.77 25.04 -4.77
C GLY A 80 10.24 24.96 -4.78
N LYS A 81 9.64 25.09 -3.59
CA LYS A 81 8.19 25.01 -3.40
C LYS A 81 7.43 26.05 -4.24
N GLU A 82 7.92 27.28 -4.31
CA GLU A 82 7.29 28.39 -5.08
C GLU A 82 7.30 28.08 -6.59
N GLU A 83 8.39 27.51 -7.11
CA GLU A 83 8.47 27.12 -8.52
C GLU A 83 7.46 26.01 -8.85
N LEU A 84 7.34 25.00 -7.97
CA LEU A 84 6.38 23.92 -8.13
C LEU A 84 4.93 24.40 -8.05
N GLU A 85 4.63 25.36 -7.15
CA GLU A 85 3.30 25.95 -7.05
C GLU A 85 2.92 26.75 -8.31
N SER A 86 3.90 27.39 -8.96
CA SER A 86 3.67 28.13 -10.22
C SER A 86 3.30 27.23 -11.41
N MET A 87 3.55 25.91 -11.31
CA MET A 87 3.24 24.94 -12.36
C MET A 87 1.83 24.34 -12.23
N LYS A 88 1.10 24.68 -11.18
CA LYS A 88 -0.29 24.22 -11.02
C LYS A 88 -1.16 24.78 -12.14
N ARG A 89 -1.95 23.90 -12.75
CA ARG A 89 -2.91 24.25 -13.80
C ARG A 89 -4.28 23.71 -13.43
N THR A 90 -5.32 24.44 -13.74
CA THR A 90 -6.69 23.96 -13.58
C THR A 90 -7.12 23.26 -14.85
N VAL A 91 -7.35 21.94 -14.78
CA VAL A 91 -7.89 21.14 -15.87
C VAL A 91 -9.22 20.53 -15.41
N ALA A 92 -10.28 20.78 -16.16
CA ALA A 92 -11.65 20.31 -15.85
C ALA A 92 -12.12 20.66 -14.41
N GLY A 93 -11.74 21.83 -13.90
CA GLY A 93 -12.12 22.30 -12.55
C GLY A 93 -11.32 21.69 -11.40
N LYS A 94 -10.28 20.90 -11.69
CA LYS A 94 -9.35 20.36 -10.70
C LYS A 94 -7.97 21.00 -10.87
N GLU A 95 -7.35 21.42 -9.77
CA GLU A 95 -5.94 21.79 -9.78
C GLU A 95 -5.08 20.55 -9.97
N ILE A 96 -4.33 20.52 -11.05
CA ILE A 96 -3.34 19.48 -11.35
C ILE A 96 -1.97 20.16 -11.34
N SER A 97 -1.03 19.60 -10.59
CA SER A 97 0.37 19.99 -10.64
C SER A 97 1.10 19.04 -11.57
N ILE A 98 1.40 19.49 -12.78
CA ILE A 98 2.22 18.72 -13.72
C ILE A 98 3.60 19.36 -13.74
N TYR A 99 4.58 18.60 -13.25
CA TYR A 99 5.97 19.03 -13.29
C TYR A 99 6.49 19.05 -14.73
N ASP A 100 7.10 20.17 -15.15
CA ASP A 100 7.51 20.42 -16.54
C ASP A 100 8.87 19.80 -16.94
N LYS A 101 9.45 18.98 -16.07
CA LYS A 101 10.73 18.28 -16.26
C LYS A 101 11.94 19.19 -16.49
N ARG A 102 11.88 20.47 -16.11
CA ARG A 102 12.96 21.44 -16.38
C ARG A 102 14.33 20.99 -15.87
N CYS A 103 14.38 20.29 -14.73
CA CYS A 103 15.65 19.80 -14.19
C CYS A 103 16.18 18.56 -14.92
N LEU A 104 15.36 17.83 -15.68
CA LEU A 104 15.80 16.70 -16.52
C LEU A 104 16.86 17.12 -17.57
N HIS A 105 16.78 18.37 -18.04
CA HIS A 105 17.63 18.90 -19.10
C HIS A 105 18.86 19.67 -18.60
N LEU A 106 19.12 19.67 -17.29
CA LEU A 106 20.35 20.25 -16.74
C LEU A 106 21.57 19.44 -17.19
N SER A 107 22.66 20.13 -17.52
CA SER A 107 23.91 19.45 -17.84
C SER A 107 24.49 18.72 -16.61
N LYS A 108 25.28 17.69 -16.81
CA LYS A 108 25.94 16.95 -15.73
C LYS A 108 26.81 17.85 -14.86
N GLU A 109 27.48 18.81 -15.48
CA GLU A 109 28.35 19.80 -14.83
C GLU A 109 27.52 20.73 -13.92
N GLU A 110 26.36 21.19 -14.39
CA GLU A 110 25.45 22.03 -13.60
C GLU A 110 24.84 21.25 -12.44
N VAL A 111 24.41 20.00 -12.66
CA VAL A 111 23.92 19.13 -11.59
C VAL A 111 25.02 18.95 -10.51
N GLN A 112 26.25 18.62 -10.95
CA GLN A 112 27.35 18.41 -10.01
C GLN A 112 27.69 19.69 -9.24
N ARG A 113 27.74 20.84 -9.91
CA ARG A 113 27.97 22.16 -9.26
C ARG A 113 26.94 22.43 -8.15
N ARG A 114 25.65 22.14 -8.40
CA ARG A 114 24.57 22.36 -7.41
C ARG A 114 24.66 21.36 -6.24
N LEU A 115 24.98 20.10 -6.52
CA LEU A 115 25.21 19.10 -5.50
C LEU A 115 26.41 19.48 -4.59
N ASP A 116 27.52 19.91 -5.20
CA ASP A 116 28.73 20.36 -4.46
C ASP A 116 28.45 21.62 -3.62
N ALA A 117 27.53 22.48 -4.08
CA ALA A 117 27.07 23.64 -3.32
C ALA A 117 26.10 23.27 -2.19
N GLY A 118 25.69 22.01 -2.07
CA GLY A 118 24.73 21.57 -1.05
C GLY A 118 23.30 22.10 -1.29
N GLU A 119 22.93 22.42 -2.53
CA GLU A 119 21.57 22.90 -2.83
C GLU A 119 20.53 21.81 -2.49
N PRO A 120 19.42 22.16 -1.80
CA PRO A 120 18.33 21.23 -1.52
C PRO A 120 17.80 20.64 -2.82
N HIS A 121 17.62 19.35 -2.86
CA HIS A 121 17.14 18.65 -4.05
C HIS A 121 16.34 17.40 -3.68
N VAL A 122 15.59 16.91 -4.65
CA VAL A 122 14.93 15.61 -4.62
C VAL A 122 15.41 14.78 -5.83
N ILE A 123 15.21 13.48 -5.78
CA ILE A 123 15.40 12.61 -6.96
C ILE A 123 14.01 12.27 -7.49
N ARG A 124 13.80 12.50 -8.80
CA ARG A 124 12.55 12.18 -9.48
C ARG A 124 12.74 11.05 -10.48
N PHE A 125 11.72 10.20 -10.60
CA PHE A 125 11.63 9.24 -11.69
C PHE A 125 11.18 9.96 -12.97
N ASN A 126 11.82 9.65 -14.08
CA ASN A 126 11.50 10.22 -15.38
C ASN A 126 10.38 9.41 -16.05
N MET A 127 9.12 9.78 -15.76
CA MET A 127 7.97 9.12 -16.38
C MET A 127 7.93 9.37 -17.90
N PRO A 128 7.56 8.37 -18.71
CA PRO A 128 7.32 8.60 -20.13
C PRO A 128 6.15 9.55 -20.32
N THR A 129 6.21 10.39 -21.35
CA THR A 129 5.18 11.39 -21.68
C THR A 129 4.30 10.98 -22.84
N GLU A 130 4.73 10.01 -23.64
CA GLU A 130 4.01 9.54 -24.84
C GLU A 130 3.52 8.11 -24.65
N GLY A 131 2.43 7.77 -25.35
CA GLY A 131 1.84 6.43 -25.31
C GLY A 131 1.01 6.15 -24.06
N THR A 132 0.87 4.87 -23.74
CA THR A 132 0.06 4.39 -22.63
C THR A 132 0.81 3.39 -21.78
N THR A 133 0.40 3.25 -20.53
CA THR A 133 0.85 2.20 -19.62
C THR A 133 -0.36 1.34 -19.24
N THR A 134 -0.26 0.03 -19.47
CA THR A 134 -1.29 -0.94 -19.08
C THR A 134 -0.75 -1.86 -18.01
N PHE A 135 -1.57 -2.14 -16.99
CA PHE A 135 -1.28 -3.18 -16.01
C PHE A 135 -2.51 -4.05 -15.80
N HIS A 136 -2.27 -5.29 -15.38
CA HIS A 136 -3.32 -6.25 -15.08
C HIS A 136 -3.56 -6.31 -13.57
N ASP A 137 -4.82 -6.16 -13.16
CA ASP A 137 -5.29 -6.39 -11.80
C ASP A 137 -6.25 -7.60 -11.80
N VAL A 138 -6.07 -8.50 -10.85
CA VAL A 138 -6.88 -9.73 -10.79
C VAL A 138 -8.37 -9.44 -10.69
N ILE A 139 -8.74 -8.36 -9.98
CA ILE A 139 -10.14 -8.00 -9.73
C ILE A 139 -10.68 -7.06 -10.81
N TYR A 140 -9.91 -6.04 -11.18
CA TYR A 140 -10.37 -5.00 -12.09
C TYR A 140 -10.04 -5.28 -13.56
N GLY A 141 -9.19 -6.27 -13.84
CA GLY A 141 -8.73 -6.60 -15.19
C GLY A 141 -7.68 -5.61 -15.70
N ASP A 142 -7.58 -5.47 -17.02
CA ASP A 142 -6.60 -4.57 -17.63
C ASP A 142 -7.00 -3.10 -17.45
N ILE A 143 -6.08 -2.33 -16.90
CA ILE A 143 -6.22 -0.90 -16.65
C ILE A 143 -5.15 -0.16 -17.45
N THR A 144 -5.59 0.72 -18.34
CA THR A 144 -4.72 1.52 -19.21
C THR A 144 -4.82 2.99 -18.86
N VAL A 145 -3.70 3.65 -18.69
CA VAL A 145 -3.61 5.10 -18.46
C VAL A 145 -2.74 5.75 -19.52
N ASN A 146 -3.04 7.00 -19.88
CA ASN A 146 -2.18 7.78 -20.76
C ASN A 146 -0.94 8.23 -19.98
N ASN A 147 0.23 8.09 -20.58
CA ASN A 147 1.49 8.46 -19.93
C ASN A 147 1.57 9.97 -19.63
N GLU A 148 0.95 10.81 -20.44
CA GLU A 148 0.86 12.26 -20.22
C GLU A 148 0.13 12.67 -18.91
N GLU A 149 -0.68 11.76 -18.35
CA GLU A 149 -1.38 11.95 -17.09
C GLU A 149 -0.54 11.54 -15.86
N MET A 150 0.61 10.90 -16.10
CA MET A 150 1.51 10.45 -15.04
C MET A 150 2.59 11.50 -14.79
N GLU A 151 2.61 12.04 -13.58
CA GLU A 151 3.67 12.95 -13.15
C GLU A 151 4.95 12.21 -12.73
N ASP A 152 6.09 12.88 -12.82
CA ASP A 152 7.37 12.37 -12.34
C ASP A 152 7.33 12.20 -10.82
N LEU A 153 7.36 10.95 -10.36
CA LEU A 153 7.36 10.63 -8.93
C LEU A 153 8.63 11.11 -8.24
N ILE A 154 8.50 11.68 -7.06
CA ILE A 154 9.66 11.84 -6.18
C ILE A 154 10.02 10.45 -5.64
N LEU A 155 11.26 10.03 -5.85
CA LEU A 155 11.82 8.80 -5.30
C LEU A 155 12.44 9.05 -3.93
N ILE A 156 13.34 10.05 -3.85
CA ILE A 156 14.02 10.46 -2.63
C ILE A 156 13.66 11.91 -2.33
N LYS A 157 13.20 12.17 -1.13
CA LYS A 157 12.88 13.49 -0.61
C LYS A 157 14.14 14.29 -0.27
N SER A 158 14.00 15.60 -0.05
CA SER A 158 15.12 16.47 0.32
C SER A 158 15.74 16.17 1.68
N ASP A 159 15.02 15.45 2.55
CA ASP A 159 15.54 14.92 3.82
C ASP A 159 16.34 13.61 3.67
N GLY A 160 16.45 13.09 2.44
CA GLY A 160 17.12 11.83 2.11
C GLY A 160 16.27 10.58 2.30
N TYR A 161 15.04 10.70 2.81
CA TYR A 161 14.12 9.55 2.92
C TYR A 161 13.45 9.23 1.58
N PRO A 162 13.19 7.96 1.29
CA PRO A 162 12.38 7.61 0.13
C PRO A 162 10.93 8.04 0.34
N THR A 163 10.22 8.26 -0.76
CA THR A 163 8.75 8.29 -0.68
C THR A 163 8.20 6.88 -0.55
N TYR A 164 6.97 6.75 -0.05
CA TYR A 164 6.24 5.49 -0.04
C TYR A 164 6.25 4.81 -1.43
N ASN A 165 6.01 5.60 -2.48
CA ASN A 165 5.93 5.09 -3.84
C ASN A 165 7.20 4.42 -4.35
N PHE A 166 8.35 4.79 -3.83
CA PHE A 166 9.63 4.19 -4.19
C PHE A 166 10.02 3.07 -3.23
N ALA A 167 9.87 3.31 -1.93
CA ALA A 167 10.22 2.33 -0.92
C ALA A 167 9.47 1.00 -1.09
N ASN A 168 8.16 1.05 -1.37
CA ASN A 168 7.36 -0.15 -1.54
C ASN A 168 7.86 -1.02 -2.71
N VAL A 169 8.22 -0.42 -3.85
CA VAL A 169 8.74 -1.16 -5.03
C VAL A 169 10.08 -1.83 -4.72
N ILE A 170 11.00 -1.10 -4.08
CA ILE A 170 12.32 -1.64 -3.71
C ILE A 170 12.17 -2.78 -2.71
N ASP A 171 11.34 -2.58 -1.69
CA ASP A 171 11.15 -3.56 -0.61
C ASP A 171 10.40 -4.79 -1.10
N ASP A 172 9.35 -4.62 -1.89
CA ASP A 172 8.59 -5.73 -2.46
C ASP A 172 9.49 -6.62 -3.32
N HIS A 173 10.34 -6.02 -4.17
CA HIS A 173 11.31 -6.78 -4.96
C HIS A 173 12.33 -7.51 -4.06
N LEU A 174 12.96 -6.81 -3.13
CA LEU A 174 14.03 -7.37 -2.29
C LEU A 174 13.52 -8.40 -1.27
N MET A 175 12.26 -8.31 -0.88
CA MET A 175 11.59 -9.28 0.00
C MET A 175 10.89 -10.40 -0.78
N GLY A 176 11.00 -10.43 -2.12
CA GLY A 176 10.41 -11.48 -2.95
C GLY A 176 8.89 -11.51 -2.93
N ILE A 177 8.24 -10.36 -2.75
CA ILE A 177 6.77 -10.25 -2.74
C ILE A 177 6.21 -10.64 -4.11
N THR A 178 5.34 -11.64 -4.14
CA THR A 178 4.72 -12.15 -5.36
C THR A 178 3.35 -11.56 -5.62
N HIS A 179 2.62 -11.21 -4.57
CA HIS A 179 1.26 -10.68 -4.63
C HIS A 179 1.13 -9.43 -3.76
N VAL A 180 0.60 -8.35 -4.35
CA VAL A 180 0.30 -7.10 -3.64
C VAL A 180 -1.21 -6.99 -3.48
N VAL A 181 -1.69 -7.22 -2.25
CA VAL A 181 -3.11 -7.11 -1.88
C VAL A 181 -3.31 -5.81 -1.10
N ARG A 182 -4.11 -4.89 -1.63
CA ARG A 182 -4.33 -3.57 -1.00
C ARG A 182 -5.64 -2.92 -1.46
N GLY A 183 -6.00 -1.78 -0.90
CA GLY A 183 -7.21 -1.05 -1.28
C GLY A 183 -7.16 -0.48 -2.70
N ASN A 184 -8.33 -0.32 -3.31
CA ASN A 184 -8.47 0.15 -4.69
C ASN A 184 -8.06 1.63 -4.89
N GLU A 185 -7.80 2.38 -3.84
CA GLU A 185 -7.24 3.74 -3.92
C GLU A 185 -5.87 3.78 -4.59
N TYR A 186 -5.15 2.66 -4.62
CA TYR A 186 -3.84 2.54 -5.26
C TYR A 186 -3.90 2.19 -6.75
N LEU A 187 -5.08 1.93 -7.33
CA LEU A 187 -5.24 1.62 -8.76
C LEU A 187 -4.59 2.68 -9.66
N SER A 188 -4.79 3.96 -9.33
CA SER A 188 -4.20 5.07 -10.10
C SER A 188 -2.68 5.21 -9.97
N SER A 189 -2.10 4.65 -8.91
CA SER A 189 -0.65 4.70 -8.67
C SER A 189 0.10 3.49 -9.23
N SER A 190 -0.57 2.36 -9.38
CA SER A 190 0.04 1.09 -9.83
C SER A 190 0.77 1.18 -11.17
N PRO A 191 0.27 1.92 -12.20
CA PRO A 191 1.02 2.11 -13.44
C PRO A 191 2.39 2.77 -13.22
N LYS A 192 2.46 3.70 -12.27
CA LYS A 192 3.72 4.40 -11.93
C LYS A 192 4.74 3.46 -11.29
N TYR A 193 4.27 2.53 -10.44
CA TYR A 193 5.14 1.51 -9.83
C TYR A 193 5.68 0.55 -10.87
N ASN A 194 4.86 0.13 -11.82
CA ASN A 194 5.29 -0.76 -12.90
C ASN A 194 6.41 -0.16 -13.72
N ARG A 195 6.40 1.16 -13.96
CA ARG A 195 7.50 1.84 -14.64
C ARG A 195 8.82 1.76 -13.88
N ILE A 196 8.78 1.75 -12.54
CA ILE A 196 9.98 1.57 -11.73
C ILE A 196 10.48 0.12 -11.83
N TYR A 197 9.58 -0.89 -11.73
CA TYR A 197 9.94 -2.30 -11.95
C TYR A 197 10.57 -2.51 -13.33
N GLU A 198 9.95 -1.97 -14.38
CA GLU A 198 10.42 -2.06 -15.75
C GLU A 198 11.81 -1.42 -15.93
N ALA A 199 12.07 -0.26 -15.33
CA ALA A 199 13.35 0.42 -15.39
C ALA A 199 14.49 -0.41 -14.77
N PHE A 200 14.19 -1.18 -13.74
CA PHE A 200 15.14 -2.12 -13.15
C PHE A 200 15.20 -3.47 -13.88
N GLY A 201 14.28 -3.75 -14.79
CA GLY A 201 14.13 -5.07 -15.41
C GLY A 201 13.64 -6.13 -14.42
N TRP A 202 12.89 -5.74 -13.38
CA TRP A 202 12.35 -6.63 -12.37
C TRP A 202 10.99 -7.17 -12.77
N GLU A 203 10.66 -8.34 -12.23
CA GLU A 203 9.33 -8.92 -12.37
C GLU A 203 8.31 -8.08 -11.58
N ILE A 204 7.17 -7.81 -12.22
CA ILE A 204 6.07 -7.05 -11.61
C ILE A 204 5.20 -8.03 -10.80
N PRO A 205 4.89 -7.74 -9.53
CA PRO A 205 4.05 -8.61 -8.72
C PRO A 205 2.61 -8.65 -9.25
N THR A 206 1.88 -9.70 -8.89
CA THR A 206 0.44 -9.80 -9.14
C THR A 206 -0.31 -8.79 -8.27
N TYR A 207 -1.14 -7.94 -8.87
CA TYR A 207 -1.95 -6.98 -8.14
C TYR A 207 -3.37 -7.50 -7.87
N VAL A 208 -3.79 -7.34 -6.62
CA VAL A 208 -5.14 -7.64 -6.15
C VAL A 208 -5.67 -6.43 -5.39
N HIS A 209 -6.43 -5.58 -6.03
CA HIS A 209 -7.00 -4.39 -5.37
C HIS A 209 -8.38 -4.70 -4.79
N CYS A 210 -8.47 -4.65 -3.46
CA CYS A 210 -9.72 -4.89 -2.74
C CYS A 210 -10.70 -3.72 -2.88
N PRO A 211 -12.02 -3.98 -2.88
CA PRO A 211 -13.03 -2.94 -2.97
C PRO A 211 -13.01 -2.03 -1.74
N LEU A 212 -13.53 -0.82 -1.91
CA LEU A 212 -13.74 0.11 -0.81
C LEU A 212 -14.79 -0.44 0.16
N ILE A 213 -14.56 -0.27 1.45
CA ILE A 213 -15.57 -0.51 2.49
C ILE A 213 -16.25 0.83 2.80
N THR A 214 -17.57 0.85 2.72
CA THR A 214 -18.41 2.03 2.95
C THR A 214 -19.36 1.82 4.10
N ASP A 215 -19.91 2.90 4.62
CA ASP A 215 -21.09 2.88 5.48
C ASP A 215 -22.39 2.72 4.65
N GLU A 216 -23.53 2.67 5.31
CA GLU A 216 -24.86 2.54 4.70
C GLU A 216 -25.21 3.73 3.77
N THR A 217 -24.53 4.85 3.91
CA THR A 217 -24.69 6.04 3.07
C THR A 217 -23.73 6.06 1.87
N HIS A 218 -23.00 4.96 1.65
CA HIS A 218 -21.98 4.81 0.63
C HIS A 218 -20.78 5.77 0.77
N GLN A 219 -20.55 6.31 1.98
CA GLN A 219 -19.36 7.07 2.29
C GLN A 219 -18.27 6.13 2.81
N LYS A 220 -17.00 6.43 2.50
CA LYS A 220 -15.86 5.65 3.01
C LYS A 220 -15.94 5.50 4.53
N LEU A 221 -15.86 4.27 5.03
CA LEU A 221 -15.87 3.99 6.45
C LEU A 221 -14.73 4.77 7.14
N SER A 222 -15.06 5.50 8.21
CA SER A 222 -14.12 6.37 8.90
C SER A 222 -14.08 6.06 10.39
N LYS A 223 -12.98 6.46 11.06
CA LYS A 223 -12.81 6.31 12.50
C LYS A 223 -13.93 6.95 13.34
N ARG A 224 -14.68 7.90 12.78
CA ARG A 224 -15.81 8.56 13.46
C ARG A 224 -17.04 7.66 13.60
N CYS A 225 -17.12 6.56 12.85
CA CYS A 225 -18.24 5.64 12.90
C CYS A 225 -18.19 4.64 14.09
N GLY A 226 -17.08 4.61 14.86
CA GLY A 226 -16.93 3.74 16.03
C GLY A 226 -16.81 2.24 15.73
N HIS A 227 -16.64 1.86 14.45
CA HIS A 227 -16.54 0.46 14.00
C HIS A 227 -15.37 0.28 13.03
N SER A 228 -14.33 1.13 13.14
CA SER A 228 -13.27 1.20 12.15
C SER A 228 -12.00 0.44 12.53
N SER A 229 -11.92 -0.08 13.75
CA SER A 229 -10.80 -0.91 14.20
C SER A 229 -11.30 -2.22 14.82
N TYR A 230 -10.41 -3.21 14.88
CA TYR A 230 -10.67 -4.48 15.55
C TYR A 230 -10.97 -4.25 17.04
N GLU A 231 -10.19 -3.42 17.71
CA GLU A 231 -10.35 -3.09 19.12
C GLU A 231 -11.71 -2.47 19.42
N ASP A 232 -12.18 -1.53 18.58
CA ASP A 232 -13.50 -0.91 18.72
C ASP A 232 -14.64 -1.95 18.70
N LEU A 233 -14.50 -2.99 17.89
CA LEU A 233 -15.48 -4.06 17.78
C LEU A 233 -15.42 -5.00 19.01
N ILE A 234 -14.23 -5.36 19.47
CA ILE A 234 -14.07 -6.19 20.67
C ILE A 234 -14.61 -5.47 21.91
N ASP A 235 -14.35 -4.17 22.04
CA ASP A 235 -14.86 -3.35 23.16
C ASP A 235 -16.40 -3.25 23.15
N GLN A 236 -17.04 -3.45 22.00
CA GLN A 236 -18.49 -3.52 21.85
C GLN A 236 -19.07 -4.93 22.11
N GLY A 237 -18.23 -5.90 22.46
CA GLY A 237 -18.65 -7.27 22.79
C GLY A 237 -18.77 -8.22 21.60
N PHE A 238 -18.14 -7.90 20.47
CA PHE A 238 -18.01 -8.86 19.37
C PHE A 238 -16.87 -9.84 19.66
N VAL A 239 -17.08 -11.13 19.41
CA VAL A 239 -16.04 -12.14 19.54
C VAL A 239 -15.12 -12.14 18.33
N THR A 240 -13.85 -12.43 18.55
CA THR A 240 -12.81 -12.38 17.51
C THR A 240 -13.17 -13.18 16.26
N GLU A 241 -13.67 -14.39 16.43
CA GLU A 241 -14.03 -15.30 15.34
C GLU A 241 -15.15 -14.73 14.47
N ALA A 242 -16.14 -14.06 15.08
CA ALA A 242 -17.21 -13.40 14.34
C ALA A 242 -16.68 -12.20 13.55
N VAL A 243 -15.78 -11.41 14.15
CA VAL A 243 -15.16 -10.25 13.46
C VAL A 243 -14.34 -10.71 12.27
N ILE A 244 -13.47 -11.72 12.43
CA ILE A 244 -12.63 -12.26 11.34
C ILE A 244 -13.51 -12.79 10.20
N ASN A 245 -14.50 -13.61 10.51
CA ASN A 245 -15.40 -14.17 9.53
C ASN A 245 -16.17 -13.07 8.78
N TYR A 246 -16.70 -12.08 9.52
CA TYR A 246 -17.44 -10.98 8.92
C TYR A 246 -16.54 -10.15 7.99
N VAL A 247 -15.33 -9.79 8.43
CA VAL A 247 -14.38 -9.01 7.62
C VAL A 247 -13.97 -9.77 6.35
N ALA A 248 -13.79 -11.10 6.44
CA ALA A 248 -13.50 -11.92 5.26
C ALA A 248 -14.62 -11.86 4.21
N LEU A 249 -15.89 -11.77 4.64
CA LEU A 249 -17.04 -11.65 3.73
C LEU A 249 -17.27 -10.23 3.22
N LEU A 250 -16.53 -9.23 3.72
CA LEU A 250 -16.57 -7.88 3.17
C LEU A 250 -15.77 -7.83 1.87
N GLY A 251 -16.49 -7.94 0.75
CA GLY A 251 -15.89 -7.88 -0.58
C GLY A 251 -15.46 -9.23 -1.16
N TRP A 252 -15.63 -10.34 -0.44
CA TRP A 252 -15.41 -11.69 -0.94
C TRP A 252 -16.68 -12.53 -0.78
N SER A 253 -16.93 -13.45 -1.72
CA SER A 253 -18.08 -14.34 -1.70
C SER A 253 -17.62 -15.80 -1.88
N PRO A 254 -17.92 -16.70 -0.92
CA PRO A 254 -17.64 -18.11 -1.07
C PRO A 254 -18.49 -18.73 -2.19
N ALA A 255 -18.00 -19.78 -2.82
CA ALA A 255 -18.67 -20.44 -3.93
C ALA A 255 -20.01 -21.13 -3.53
N ASP A 256 -20.13 -21.52 -2.25
CA ASP A 256 -21.29 -22.25 -1.70
C ASP A 256 -22.28 -21.36 -0.94
N ASN A 257 -22.09 -20.03 -0.96
CA ASN A 257 -22.90 -19.05 -0.23
C ASN A 257 -22.98 -19.28 1.30
N ARG A 258 -22.07 -20.03 1.88
CA ARG A 258 -21.95 -20.22 3.32
C ARG A 258 -21.50 -18.91 3.98
N GLU A 259 -22.01 -18.60 5.17
CA GLU A 259 -21.72 -17.34 5.85
C GLU A 259 -20.94 -17.53 7.17
N ILE A 260 -20.96 -18.72 7.76
CA ILE A 260 -20.28 -19.01 9.03
C ILE A 260 -19.12 -19.96 8.82
N PHE A 261 -17.92 -19.49 9.15
CA PHE A 261 -16.65 -20.18 8.95
C PHE A 261 -15.76 -20.08 10.19
N SER A 262 -15.15 -21.17 10.60
CA SER A 262 -13.93 -21.07 11.42
C SER A 262 -12.75 -20.52 10.60
N LEU A 263 -11.70 -20.03 11.27
CA LEU A 263 -10.51 -19.55 10.58
C LEU A 263 -9.87 -20.61 9.65
N PRO A 264 -9.71 -21.89 10.05
CA PRO A 264 -9.24 -22.93 9.13
C PRO A 264 -10.13 -23.13 7.91
N GLU A 265 -11.46 -23.09 8.08
CA GLU A 265 -12.40 -23.20 6.95
C GLU A 265 -12.32 -21.98 6.02
N LEU A 266 -12.09 -20.77 6.55
CA LEU A 266 -11.83 -19.58 5.74
C LEU A 266 -10.57 -19.73 4.91
N VAL A 267 -9.48 -20.23 5.50
CA VAL A 267 -8.21 -20.50 4.79
C VAL A 267 -8.41 -21.49 3.65
N GLU A 268 -9.21 -22.55 3.87
CA GLU A 268 -9.51 -23.54 2.85
C GLU A 268 -10.40 -23.00 1.73
N ALA A 269 -11.43 -22.21 2.07
CA ALA A 269 -12.43 -21.75 1.12
C ALA A 269 -12.02 -20.47 0.37
N PHE A 270 -11.07 -19.69 0.90
CA PHE A 270 -10.71 -18.40 0.34
C PHE A 270 -10.05 -18.55 -1.03
N ASP A 271 -10.52 -17.74 -1.97
CA ASP A 271 -9.93 -17.57 -3.30
C ASP A 271 -10.00 -16.08 -3.66
N TYR A 272 -8.87 -15.43 -3.83
CA TYR A 272 -8.80 -14.00 -4.12
C TYR A 272 -9.38 -13.64 -5.50
N HIS A 273 -9.55 -14.60 -6.42
CA HIS A 273 -10.25 -14.38 -7.68
C HIS A 273 -11.76 -14.13 -7.50
N HIS A 274 -12.31 -14.49 -6.34
CA HIS A 274 -13.71 -14.26 -5.98
C HIS A 274 -13.93 -12.98 -5.15
N ILE A 275 -12.93 -12.10 -5.08
CA ILE A 275 -13.11 -10.75 -4.51
C ILE A 275 -13.96 -9.92 -5.47
N ASN A 276 -14.96 -9.22 -4.93
CA ASN A 276 -15.90 -8.41 -5.71
C ASN A 276 -15.30 -7.07 -6.12
N LYS A 277 -15.70 -6.54 -7.28
CA LYS A 277 -15.32 -5.17 -7.72
C LYS A 277 -16.07 -4.07 -6.99
N SER A 278 -17.31 -4.35 -6.62
CA SER A 278 -18.22 -3.35 -6.02
C SER A 278 -17.82 -3.05 -4.59
N PRO A 279 -17.97 -1.79 -4.14
CA PRO A 279 -17.78 -1.44 -2.73
C PRO A 279 -18.62 -2.33 -1.83
N ALA A 280 -18.04 -2.77 -0.70
CA ALA A 280 -18.73 -3.53 0.33
C ALA A 280 -19.32 -2.56 1.36
N VAL A 281 -20.58 -2.77 1.73
CA VAL A 281 -21.24 -1.97 2.78
C VAL A 281 -21.03 -2.65 4.13
N PHE A 282 -20.52 -1.90 5.12
CA PHE A 282 -20.41 -2.38 6.47
C PHE A 282 -21.78 -2.40 7.15
N ASP A 283 -22.30 -3.60 7.40
CA ASP A 283 -23.60 -3.86 7.99
C ASP A 283 -23.45 -4.37 9.44
N ILE A 284 -23.66 -3.49 10.41
CA ILE A 284 -23.55 -3.83 11.81
C ILE A 284 -24.65 -4.83 12.27
N ALA A 285 -25.81 -4.85 11.62
CA ALA A 285 -26.87 -5.80 11.96
C ALA A 285 -26.47 -7.21 11.53
N LYS A 286 -25.85 -7.38 10.37
CA LYS A 286 -25.27 -8.65 9.93
C LYS A 286 -24.16 -9.10 10.86
N LEU A 287 -23.23 -8.23 11.27
CA LEU A 287 -22.18 -8.57 12.22
C LEU A 287 -22.76 -9.01 13.57
N LYS A 288 -23.78 -8.33 14.09
CA LYS A 288 -24.48 -8.73 15.32
C LYS A 288 -25.12 -10.11 15.21
N TRP A 289 -25.77 -10.38 14.10
CA TRP A 289 -26.34 -11.71 13.82
C TRP A 289 -25.24 -12.79 13.82
N MET A 290 -24.16 -12.59 13.08
CA MET A 290 -23.03 -13.52 13.04
C MET A 290 -22.43 -13.74 14.43
N ASN A 291 -22.22 -12.65 15.18
CA ASN A 291 -21.71 -12.74 16.55
C ASN A 291 -22.60 -13.63 17.45
N GLY A 292 -23.91 -13.49 17.32
CA GLY A 292 -24.87 -14.36 18.02
C GLY A 292 -24.73 -15.84 17.64
N GLU A 293 -24.43 -16.16 16.37
CA GLU A 293 -24.22 -17.54 15.93
C GLU A 293 -22.94 -18.16 16.52
N TYR A 294 -21.89 -17.35 16.71
CA TYR A 294 -20.66 -17.80 17.37
C TYR A 294 -20.88 -17.98 18.88
N ILE A 295 -21.49 -17.01 19.55
CA ILE A 295 -21.78 -17.09 21.01
C ILE A 295 -22.62 -18.32 21.36
N LYS A 296 -23.61 -18.68 20.54
CA LYS A 296 -24.43 -19.89 20.75
C LYS A 296 -23.63 -21.20 20.73
N LYS A 297 -22.49 -21.21 20.08
CA LYS A 297 -21.59 -22.37 19.95
C LYS A 297 -20.48 -22.38 21.00
N MET A 298 -20.28 -21.28 21.74
CA MET A 298 -19.26 -21.20 22.78
C MET A 298 -19.65 -22.02 24.00
N ASP A 299 -18.65 -22.51 24.71
CA ASP A 299 -18.86 -23.12 26.01
C ASP A 299 -19.35 -22.03 26.99
N PRO A 300 -20.49 -22.24 27.69
CA PRO A 300 -21.00 -21.28 28.68
C PRO A 300 -20.01 -20.92 29.79
N GLU A 301 -19.02 -21.79 30.08
CA GLU A 301 -17.99 -21.51 31.08
C GLU A 301 -16.85 -20.63 30.53
N ALA A 302 -16.76 -20.48 29.19
CA ALA A 302 -15.78 -19.61 28.50
C ALA A 302 -16.28 -18.16 28.30
N PHE A 303 -17.53 -17.87 28.68
CA PHE A 303 -18.20 -16.59 28.59
C PHE A 303 -18.17 -15.91 29.96
#